data_f8280758fefdb45a2e02411aa0fcfb01
#
_entry.id   f8280758fefdb45a2e02411aa0fcfb01
#
_cell.length_a   1.000
_cell.length_b   1.000
_cell.length_c   1.000
_cell.angle_alpha   90.00
_cell.angle_beta   90.00
_cell.angle_gamma   90.00
#
_symmetry.space_group_name_H-M   'P 1'
#
loop_
_entity.id
_entity.type
_entity.pdbx_description
1 polymer ?
#
loop_
_entity_poly.entity_id
_entity_poly.type
_entity_poly.pdbx_seq_one_letter_code
_entity_poly.pdbx_strand_id
1 'polypeptide(L)'
;MTLPDRSWHNGLTAAGGDETLRGIFVYSRRDGQETTTNSANVDAYPANWHSDAFMTSGIWQPNDQHKLTSTFDYYHKTNHTHYDVWDNAGDSTIGNAQQTSQTRRWGLSLKDDWTPMNDFIDSMSTKVYYQHTEAHDRTYMPDSTSGKMETVYSNYDTDTWGMQTALAKSVGRHDLSAGFNASTTKTQRPFSQSPIPSVYSEIMQPEADSRDYTIAGFLQDQINFDLDGHNFAVIPGVRVVHQSTKPENLSSLTTNSTVLTESSVSTLYGKNSDTQALPSLTFQYDLTPRMMTYLQYKRGAEFPNTSQLYGSWNLGSSYAGRGQYALIGNTDLKTETSDNFEWGMKGEVTEGITMRTALFYNSYKNFIAYTRYTRANNPSQFTNVPSNIYTIYQAENRDKAYIYGGEISAKFNFGTWFEQVDGLSATLAYGYSEGQSKSSYYGDKYVDLDSVAPMKAIVGVAWDDPAKRYGTALTATFVKGKRATTTNRESYTNTGSALTDSTSEYMRVPGYGMLDWTAYWRVTKNVRLNGGVYNLTDRKYWDYLSSRNIETSTNQDANDKSLAVMPGRTWQLGVNVDF
;
A
#
# COMPACT_ATOMS: atom_id res chain seq x y z
N MET A 1 8.58 -13.49 -26.06
CA MET A 1 7.86 -13.02 -24.87
C MET A 1 8.89 -12.40 -23.94
N THR A 2 8.90 -11.11 -23.79
CA THR A 2 9.81 -10.43 -22.87
C THR A 2 9.04 -9.38 -22.10
N LEU A 3 8.40 -9.83 -21.02
CA LEU A 3 8.09 -8.97 -19.89
C LEU A 3 9.42 -8.46 -19.31
N PRO A 4 9.44 -7.36 -18.56
CA PRO A 4 10.66 -6.83 -17.95
C PRO A 4 11.36 -7.86 -17.03
N ASP A 5 10.64 -8.87 -16.59
CA ASP A 5 11.10 -9.96 -15.74
C ASP A 5 11.08 -11.34 -16.42
N ARG A 6 10.97 -11.39 -17.75
CA ARG A 6 10.89 -12.61 -18.56
C ARG A 6 9.87 -13.63 -18.05
N SER A 7 8.78 -13.16 -17.47
CA SER A 7 7.84 -14.04 -16.79
C SER A 7 6.87 -14.74 -17.73
N TRP A 8 6.41 -15.92 -17.29
CA TRP A 8 5.30 -16.68 -17.84
C TRP A 8 4.12 -16.65 -16.89
N HIS A 9 2.93 -16.57 -17.45
CA HIS A 9 1.70 -16.70 -16.70
C HIS A 9 0.79 -17.76 -17.34
N ASN A 10 0.35 -18.71 -16.53
CA ASN A 10 -0.67 -19.70 -16.90
C ASN A 10 -1.85 -19.54 -15.94
N GLY A 11 -3.06 -19.54 -16.48
CA GLY A 11 -4.28 -19.42 -15.69
C GLY A 11 -5.32 -20.41 -16.15
N LEU A 12 -6.08 -20.95 -15.20
CA LEU A 12 -7.24 -21.81 -15.42
C LEU A 12 -8.40 -21.29 -14.60
N THR A 13 -9.56 -21.15 -15.24
CA THR A 13 -10.83 -20.88 -14.57
C THR A 13 -11.83 -21.93 -14.96
N ALA A 14 -12.47 -22.53 -13.96
CA ALA A 14 -13.58 -23.48 -14.14
C ALA A 14 -14.75 -23.04 -13.27
N ALA A 15 -15.93 -22.96 -13.84
CA ALA A 15 -17.14 -22.61 -13.12
C ALA A 15 -18.31 -23.52 -13.58
N GLY A 16 -19.21 -23.82 -12.68
CA GLY A 16 -20.36 -24.65 -12.98
C GLY A 16 -21.38 -24.68 -11.85
N GLY A 17 -22.51 -25.30 -12.10
CA GLY A 17 -23.60 -25.44 -11.15
C GLY A 17 -24.94 -24.97 -11.70
N ASP A 18 -25.89 -24.79 -10.82
CA ASP A 18 -27.24 -24.35 -11.10
C ASP A 18 -27.68 -23.19 -10.21
N GLU A 19 -28.95 -22.85 -10.16
CA GLU A 19 -29.48 -21.74 -9.34
C GLU A 19 -29.31 -21.98 -7.84
N THR A 20 -29.32 -23.25 -7.41
CA THR A 20 -29.22 -23.63 -5.99
C THR A 20 -27.80 -23.79 -5.51
N LEU A 21 -26.92 -24.40 -6.32
CA LEU A 21 -25.53 -24.65 -5.97
C LEU A 21 -24.63 -24.39 -7.17
N ARG A 22 -23.72 -23.44 -7.05
CA ARG A 22 -22.73 -23.12 -8.09
C ARG A 22 -21.39 -22.84 -7.49
N GLY A 23 -20.35 -23.06 -8.26
CA GLY A 23 -18.99 -22.83 -7.80
C GLY A 23 -18.08 -22.36 -8.91
N ILE A 24 -16.97 -21.76 -8.48
CA ILE A 24 -15.88 -21.35 -9.33
C ILE A 24 -14.55 -21.79 -8.71
N PHE A 25 -13.64 -22.23 -9.56
CA PHE A 25 -12.25 -22.47 -9.24
C PHE A 25 -11.37 -21.67 -10.18
N VAL A 26 -10.39 -20.98 -9.62
CA VAL A 26 -9.40 -20.19 -10.36
C VAL A 26 -8.00 -20.60 -9.90
N TYR A 27 -7.13 -20.89 -10.85
CA TYR A 27 -5.72 -21.17 -10.59
C TYR A 27 -4.86 -20.28 -11.46
N SER A 28 -3.75 -19.79 -10.91
CA SER A 28 -2.77 -18.97 -11.58
C SER A 28 -1.35 -19.37 -11.15
N ARG A 29 -0.50 -19.64 -12.13
CA ARG A 29 0.93 -19.87 -11.94
C ARG A 29 1.71 -18.81 -12.69
N ARG A 30 2.71 -18.23 -12.03
CA ARG A 30 3.67 -17.32 -12.64
C ARG A 30 5.08 -17.76 -12.31
N ASP A 31 5.97 -17.70 -13.29
CA ASP A 31 7.41 -17.94 -13.15
C ASP A 31 8.15 -16.79 -13.83
N GLY A 32 9.19 -16.26 -13.22
CA GLY A 32 9.91 -15.11 -13.75
C GLY A 32 11.34 -15.02 -13.21
N GLN A 33 12.04 -14.02 -13.67
CA GLN A 33 13.43 -13.72 -13.33
C GLN A 33 13.54 -12.30 -12.77
N GLU A 34 14.75 -11.78 -12.62
CA GLU A 34 14.99 -10.39 -12.24
C GLU A 34 14.32 -9.41 -13.20
N THR A 35 13.83 -8.30 -12.68
CA THR A 35 13.35 -7.21 -13.51
C THR A 35 14.54 -6.51 -14.15
N THR A 36 14.60 -6.49 -15.48
CA THR A 36 15.66 -5.80 -16.22
C THR A 36 15.55 -4.29 -16.01
N THR A 37 16.70 -3.62 -15.94
CA THR A 37 16.79 -2.17 -15.91
C THR A 37 17.20 -1.63 -17.28
N ASN A 38 16.83 -0.38 -17.59
CA ASN A 38 17.35 0.33 -18.79
C ASN A 38 18.64 1.10 -18.44
N SER A 39 19.50 0.51 -17.61
CA SER A 39 20.79 1.06 -17.23
C SER A 39 21.89 0.47 -18.11
N ALA A 40 22.83 1.31 -18.57
CA ALA A 40 24.01 0.85 -19.30
C ALA A 40 25.19 0.49 -18.38
N ASN A 41 25.10 0.80 -17.08
CA ASN A 41 26.23 0.77 -16.17
C ASN A 41 26.19 -0.38 -15.16
N VAL A 42 24.98 -0.83 -14.80
CA VAL A 42 24.79 -1.88 -13.78
C VAL A 42 23.63 -2.77 -14.22
N ASP A 43 23.85 -4.05 -14.23
CA ASP A 43 22.79 -5.05 -14.45
C ASP A 43 21.98 -5.25 -13.16
N ALA A 44 20.71 -5.60 -13.32
CA ALA A 44 19.89 -6.02 -12.18
C ALA A 44 20.46 -7.29 -11.55
N TYR A 45 20.34 -7.40 -10.23
CA TYR A 45 20.80 -8.60 -9.53
C TYR A 45 20.06 -9.84 -10.01
N PRO A 46 20.75 -10.91 -10.38
CA PRO A 46 20.13 -12.14 -10.84
C PRO A 46 19.10 -12.68 -9.85
N ALA A 47 17.91 -12.93 -10.33
CA ALA A 47 16.85 -13.48 -9.51
C ALA A 47 15.98 -14.47 -10.30
N ASN A 48 15.39 -15.41 -9.59
CA ASN A 48 14.31 -16.24 -10.11
C ASN A 48 13.19 -16.32 -9.08
N TRP A 49 11.97 -16.30 -9.57
CA TRP A 49 10.80 -16.38 -8.70
C TRP A 49 9.68 -17.18 -9.36
N HIS A 50 8.85 -17.74 -8.51
CA HIS A 50 7.59 -18.31 -8.94
C HIS A 50 6.49 -18.00 -7.92
N SER A 51 5.26 -18.00 -8.40
CA SER A 51 4.09 -17.86 -7.55
C SER A 51 2.95 -18.75 -8.03
N ASP A 52 2.24 -19.31 -7.07
CA ASP A 52 1.02 -20.06 -7.25
C ASP A 52 -0.10 -19.37 -6.50
N ALA A 53 -1.24 -19.22 -7.13
CA ALA A 53 -2.44 -18.71 -6.51
C ALA A 53 -3.63 -19.57 -6.92
N PHE A 54 -4.48 -19.93 -5.99
CA PHE A 54 -5.77 -20.48 -6.32
C PHE A 54 -6.87 -19.96 -5.40
N MET A 55 -8.05 -19.89 -5.94
CA MET A 55 -9.27 -19.52 -5.23
C MET A 55 -10.38 -20.49 -5.62
N THR A 56 -11.14 -20.93 -4.64
CA THR A 56 -12.39 -21.61 -4.89
C THR A 56 -13.49 -20.91 -4.10
N SER A 57 -14.64 -20.72 -4.74
CA SER A 57 -15.82 -20.16 -4.12
C SER A 57 -17.05 -20.97 -4.48
N GLY A 58 -17.81 -21.35 -3.46
CA GLY A 58 -19.09 -22.04 -3.59
C GLY A 58 -20.22 -21.11 -3.13
N ILE A 59 -21.30 -21.07 -3.88
CA ILE A 59 -22.53 -20.35 -3.54
C ILE A 59 -23.64 -21.39 -3.41
N TRP A 60 -24.26 -21.42 -2.23
CA TRP A 60 -25.41 -22.23 -1.94
C TRP A 60 -26.61 -21.35 -1.58
N GLN A 61 -27.68 -21.49 -2.34
CA GLN A 61 -28.93 -20.76 -2.17
C GLN A 61 -30.05 -21.73 -1.82
N PRO A 62 -30.19 -22.08 -0.51
CA PRO A 62 -31.17 -23.10 -0.07
C PRO A 62 -32.63 -22.66 -0.24
N ASN A 63 -32.87 -21.35 -0.33
CA ASN A 63 -34.16 -20.71 -0.52
C ASN A 63 -33.99 -19.29 -1.05
N ASP A 64 -35.09 -18.60 -1.32
CA ASP A 64 -35.09 -17.23 -1.87
C ASP A 64 -34.57 -16.15 -0.89
N GLN A 65 -34.44 -16.47 0.40
CA GLN A 65 -34.03 -15.53 1.43
C GLN A 65 -32.53 -15.58 1.74
N HIS A 66 -31.88 -16.74 1.63
CA HIS A 66 -30.49 -16.94 2.03
C HIS A 66 -29.61 -17.32 0.84
N LYS A 67 -28.50 -16.61 0.72
CA LYS A 67 -27.42 -16.92 -0.21
C LYS A 67 -26.12 -17.05 0.58
N LEU A 68 -25.67 -18.27 0.77
CA LEU A 68 -24.43 -18.61 1.45
C LEU A 68 -23.28 -18.66 0.45
N THR A 69 -22.21 -17.94 0.73
CA THR A 69 -20.98 -17.95 -0.08
C THR A 69 -19.81 -18.37 0.80
N SER A 70 -19.16 -19.47 0.43
CA SER A 70 -17.91 -19.92 1.04
C SER A 70 -16.76 -19.68 0.08
N THR A 71 -15.69 -19.06 0.54
CA THR A 71 -14.50 -18.80 -0.29
C THR A 71 -13.26 -19.23 0.44
N PHE A 72 -12.41 -19.98 -0.25
CA PHE A 72 -11.05 -20.29 0.15
C PHE A 72 -10.09 -19.72 -0.88
N ASP A 73 -9.05 -19.00 -0.43
CA ASP A 73 -7.99 -18.50 -1.27
C ASP A 73 -6.61 -18.86 -0.72
N TYR A 74 -5.66 -19.08 -1.62
CA TYR A 74 -4.28 -19.40 -1.32
C TYR A 74 -3.36 -18.67 -2.28
N TYR A 75 -2.28 -18.12 -1.76
CA TYR A 75 -1.20 -17.52 -2.51
C TYR A 75 0.15 -17.90 -1.91
N HIS A 76 1.07 -18.29 -2.77
CA HIS A 76 2.47 -18.54 -2.39
C HIS A 76 3.40 -17.94 -3.45
N LYS A 77 4.44 -17.26 -3.01
CA LYS A 77 5.53 -16.78 -3.87
C LYS A 77 6.86 -17.11 -3.20
N THR A 78 7.79 -17.62 -4.00
CA THR A 78 9.20 -17.75 -3.61
C THR A 78 10.05 -16.95 -4.59
N ASN A 79 10.99 -16.18 -4.06
CA ASN A 79 11.98 -15.42 -4.82
C ASN A 79 13.38 -15.76 -4.30
N HIS A 80 14.30 -16.06 -5.21
CA HIS A 80 15.72 -16.26 -4.94
C HIS A 80 16.49 -15.16 -5.64
N THR A 81 17.24 -14.35 -4.89
CA THR A 81 18.05 -13.26 -5.43
C THR A 81 19.49 -13.47 -5.04
N HIS A 82 20.39 -13.28 -6.00
CA HIS A 82 21.82 -13.20 -5.77
C HIS A 82 22.28 -11.74 -5.84
N TYR A 83 22.87 -11.24 -4.78
CA TYR A 83 23.37 -9.87 -4.69
C TYR A 83 24.89 -9.88 -4.86
N ASP A 84 25.39 -9.30 -5.94
CA ASP A 84 26.81 -9.08 -6.13
C ASP A 84 27.36 -8.07 -5.11
N VAL A 85 26.51 -7.12 -4.73
CA VAL A 85 26.77 -6.13 -3.70
C VAL A 85 25.53 -6.03 -2.79
N TRP A 86 25.72 -6.29 -1.52
CA TRP A 86 24.67 -6.09 -0.51
C TRP A 86 25.03 -4.87 0.33
N ASP A 87 24.16 -3.86 0.35
CA ASP A 87 24.31 -2.72 1.24
C ASP A 87 23.71 -3.06 2.61
N ASN A 88 24.56 -3.17 3.61
CA ASN A 88 24.14 -3.39 4.97
C ASN A 88 24.08 -2.07 5.73
N ALA A 89 22.96 -1.35 5.62
CA ALA A 89 22.64 -0.16 6.40
C ALA A 89 23.76 0.91 6.47
N GLY A 90 24.41 1.18 5.34
CA GLY A 90 25.33 2.30 5.17
C GLY A 90 26.78 2.03 5.58
N ASP A 91 27.19 0.80 5.84
CA ASP A 91 28.50 0.59 6.42
C ASP A 91 29.48 -0.26 5.61
N SER A 92 29.06 -1.09 4.73
CA SER A 92 29.98 -1.80 3.84
C SER A 92 29.27 -2.58 2.76
N THR A 93 29.83 -2.53 1.57
CA THR A 93 29.49 -3.41 0.47
C THR A 93 29.87 -4.84 0.81
N ILE A 94 28.89 -5.69 1.03
CA ILE A 94 29.07 -7.14 1.18
C ILE A 94 28.84 -7.76 -0.20
N GLY A 95 29.83 -8.44 -0.73
CA GLY A 95 29.67 -9.22 -1.97
C GLY A 95 29.08 -10.61 -1.72
N ASN A 96 28.47 -11.20 -2.74
CA ASN A 96 28.00 -12.59 -2.74
C ASN A 96 26.93 -12.94 -1.70
N ALA A 97 26.02 -12.03 -1.38
CA ALA A 97 24.85 -12.33 -0.56
C ALA A 97 23.78 -13.06 -1.40
N GLN A 98 23.09 -14.01 -0.79
CA GLN A 98 21.95 -14.71 -1.37
C GLN A 98 20.75 -14.59 -0.47
N GLN A 99 19.60 -14.23 -1.05
CA GLN A 99 18.37 -14.14 -0.29
C GLN A 99 17.29 -15.02 -0.91
N THR A 100 16.59 -15.74 -0.05
CA THR A 100 15.35 -16.43 -0.38
C THR A 100 14.21 -15.75 0.39
N SER A 101 13.29 -15.14 -0.36
CA SER A 101 12.09 -14.52 0.18
C SER A 101 10.88 -15.38 -0.15
N GLN A 102 10.08 -15.72 0.86
CA GLN A 102 8.84 -16.48 0.72
C GLN A 102 7.67 -15.68 1.26
N THR A 103 6.62 -15.57 0.47
CA THR A 103 5.34 -15.01 0.91
C THR A 103 4.28 -16.08 0.77
N ARG A 104 3.52 -16.34 1.83
CA ARG A 104 2.37 -17.24 1.82
C ARG A 104 1.17 -16.56 2.45
N ARG A 105 0.03 -16.68 1.84
CA ARG A 105 -1.25 -16.24 2.40
C ARG A 105 -2.30 -17.29 2.11
N TRP A 106 -3.16 -17.57 3.08
CA TRP A 106 -4.39 -18.29 2.83
C TRP A 106 -5.53 -17.73 3.67
N GLY A 107 -6.73 -17.83 3.15
CA GLY A 107 -7.91 -17.29 3.78
C GLY A 107 -9.13 -18.18 3.57
N LEU A 108 -9.98 -18.19 4.57
CA LEU A 108 -11.29 -18.85 4.52
C LEU A 108 -12.35 -17.85 4.97
N SER A 109 -13.45 -17.75 4.20
CA SER A 109 -14.58 -16.93 4.61
C SER A 109 -15.91 -17.60 4.33
N LEU A 110 -16.87 -17.32 5.19
CA LEU A 110 -18.28 -17.69 5.02
C LEU A 110 -19.12 -16.41 5.11
N LYS A 111 -19.96 -16.19 4.11
CA LYS A 111 -20.85 -15.05 4.01
C LYS A 111 -22.28 -15.51 3.81
N ASP A 112 -23.21 -14.93 4.55
CA ASP A 112 -24.64 -15.04 4.32
C ASP A 112 -25.21 -13.70 3.87
N ASP A 113 -25.80 -13.66 2.68
CA ASP A 113 -26.62 -12.55 2.22
C ASP A 113 -28.08 -12.95 2.46
N TRP A 114 -28.71 -12.32 3.43
CA TRP A 114 -30.07 -12.59 3.87
C TRP A 114 -31.03 -11.48 3.42
N THR A 115 -32.08 -11.85 2.73
CA THR A 115 -33.17 -10.97 2.30
C THR A 115 -34.46 -11.42 2.98
N PRO A 116 -34.76 -10.96 4.20
CA PRO A 116 -35.93 -11.43 4.95
C PRO A 116 -37.24 -10.91 4.37
N MET A 117 -38.28 -11.72 4.49
CA MET A 117 -39.66 -11.32 4.17
C MET A 117 -40.32 -10.63 5.38
N ASN A 118 -39.80 -9.47 5.79
CA ASN A 118 -40.36 -8.67 6.90
C ASN A 118 -40.21 -7.17 6.62
N ASP A 119 -40.90 -6.36 7.42
CA ASP A 119 -40.93 -4.91 7.24
C ASP A 119 -39.79 -4.17 7.97
N PHE A 120 -38.92 -4.86 8.73
CA PHE A 120 -37.90 -4.24 9.56
C PHE A 120 -36.56 -4.06 8.85
N ILE A 121 -36.17 -5.04 8.02
CA ILE A 121 -34.87 -5.08 7.34
C ILE A 121 -35.13 -5.55 5.90
N ASP A 122 -34.54 -4.85 4.91
CA ASP A 122 -34.63 -5.24 3.50
C ASP A 122 -33.52 -6.24 3.15
N SER A 123 -32.34 -6.06 3.71
CA SER A 123 -31.22 -6.98 3.53
C SER A 123 -30.24 -6.94 4.68
N MET A 124 -29.58 -8.06 4.92
CA MET A 124 -28.47 -8.16 5.87
C MET A 124 -27.38 -9.07 5.26
N SER A 125 -26.15 -8.62 5.35
CA SER A 125 -24.99 -9.39 4.94
C SER A 125 -24.08 -9.61 6.13
N THR A 126 -23.76 -10.88 6.44
CA THR A 126 -22.86 -11.25 7.52
C THR A 126 -21.74 -12.10 6.98
N LYS A 127 -20.49 -11.73 7.27
CA LYS A 127 -19.30 -12.45 6.88
C LYS A 127 -18.43 -12.75 8.09
N VAL A 128 -17.99 -13.98 8.23
CA VAL A 128 -16.90 -14.37 9.12
C VAL A 128 -15.71 -14.83 8.30
N TYR A 129 -14.50 -14.54 8.76
CA TYR A 129 -13.30 -14.89 8.01
C TYR A 129 -12.11 -15.14 8.92
N TYR A 130 -11.20 -15.96 8.39
CA TYR A 130 -9.86 -16.14 8.91
C TYR A 130 -8.85 -15.93 7.79
N GLN A 131 -7.72 -15.29 8.11
CA GLN A 131 -6.59 -15.12 7.20
C GLN A 131 -5.29 -15.36 7.94
N HIS A 132 -4.41 -16.13 7.32
CA HIS A 132 -3.03 -16.32 7.74
C HIS A 132 -2.08 -15.78 6.67
N THR A 133 -1.06 -15.03 7.08
CA THR A 133 -0.04 -14.50 6.17
C THR A 133 1.35 -14.71 6.77
N GLU A 134 2.27 -15.17 5.95
CA GLU A 134 3.70 -15.33 6.27
C GLU A 134 4.52 -14.55 5.25
N ALA A 135 5.54 -13.83 5.73
CA ALA A 135 6.62 -13.28 4.90
C ALA A 135 7.95 -13.65 5.57
N HIS A 136 8.69 -14.54 4.94
CA HIS A 136 9.91 -15.14 5.48
C HIS A 136 11.09 -14.82 4.56
N ASP A 137 12.10 -14.16 5.13
CA ASP A 137 13.36 -13.88 4.45
C ASP A 137 14.49 -14.68 5.10
N ARG A 138 15.23 -15.37 4.27
CA ARG A 138 16.48 -16.02 4.63
C ARG A 138 17.60 -15.43 3.80
N THR A 139 18.53 -14.73 4.46
CA THR A 139 19.70 -14.14 3.83
C THR A 139 20.96 -14.89 4.27
N TYR A 140 21.75 -15.32 3.30
CA TYR A 140 23.06 -15.95 3.49
C TYR A 140 24.12 -15.00 2.94
N MET A 141 25.00 -14.51 3.81
CA MET A 141 25.95 -13.46 3.45
C MET A 141 27.24 -13.57 4.27
N PRO A 142 28.38 -13.06 3.78
CA PRO A 142 29.58 -12.93 4.61
C PRO A 142 29.38 -11.82 5.65
N ASP A 143 29.76 -12.08 6.89
CA ASP A 143 29.87 -11.05 7.93
C ASP A 143 30.92 -10.01 7.56
N SER A 144 30.56 -8.74 7.64
CA SER A 144 31.38 -7.62 7.17
C SER A 144 32.73 -7.46 7.92
N THR A 145 32.80 -7.97 9.14
CA THR A 145 33.99 -7.86 10.00
C THR A 145 34.90 -9.07 9.91
N SER A 146 34.33 -10.25 9.97
CA SER A 146 35.08 -11.52 10.03
C SER A 146 35.22 -12.22 8.67
N GLY A 147 34.40 -11.86 7.69
CA GLY A 147 34.29 -12.54 6.40
C GLY A 147 33.69 -13.95 6.47
N LYS A 148 33.27 -14.41 7.66
CA LYS A 148 32.62 -15.71 7.84
C LYS A 148 31.18 -15.64 7.35
N MET A 149 30.70 -16.72 6.74
CA MET A 149 29.34 -16.79 6.26
C MET A 149 28.36 -16.87 7.44
N GLU A 150 27.32 -16.08 7.36
CA GLU A 150 26.22 -16.05 8.33
C GLU A 150 24.87 -16.23 7.63
N THR A 151 23.88 -16.67 8.37
CA THR A 151 22.50 -16.80 7.93
C THR A 151 21.61 -15.97 8.82
N VAL A 152 20.83 -15.08 8.20
CA VAL A 152 19.82 -14.24 8.87
C VAL A 152 18.45 -14.74 8.46
N TYR A 153 17.58 -14.97 9.45
CA TYR A 153 16.16 -15.24 9.27
C TYR A 153 15.35 -14.07 9.81
N SER A 154 14.53 -13.46 8.97
CA SER A 154 13.62 -12.39 9.35
C SER A 154 12.22 -12.74 8.88
N ASN A 155 11.31 -13.00 9.82
CA ASN A 155 9.97 -13.44 9.53
C ASN A 155 8.93 -12.41 9.98
N TYR A 156 7.80 -12.39 9.30
CA TYR A 156 6.62 -11.62 9.64
C TYR A 156 5.39 -12.49 9.43
N ASP A 157 4.73 -12.85 10.51
CA ASP A 157 3.58 -13.76 10.49
C ASP A 157 2.36 -13.07 11.11
N THR A 158 1.20 -13.20 10.46
CA THR A 158 -0.05 -12.66 10.98
C THR A 158 -1.18 -13.67 10.93
N ASP A 159 -1.99 -13.71 11.98
CA ASP A 159 -3.23 -14.47 12.07
C ASP A 159 -4.38 -13.49 12.36
N THR A 160 -5.34 -13.41 11.46
CA THR A 160 -6.48 -12.51 11.59
C THR A 160 -7.79 -13.29 11.60
N TRP A 161 -8.62 -13.05 12.61
CA TRP A 161 -10.02 -13.45 12.68
C TRP A 161 -10.90 -12.23 12.60
N GLY A 162 -11.99 -12.31 11.87
CA GLY A 162 -12.91 -11.18 11.80
C GLY A 162 -14.34 -11.58 11.48
N MET A 163 -15.23 -10.64 11.83
CA MET A 163 -16.65 -10.68 11.54
C MET A 163 -17.10 -9.31 11.06
N GLN A 164 -17.94 -9.28 10.05
CA GLN A 164 -18.56 -8.08 9.49
C GLN A 164 -20.05 -8.33 9.31
N THR A 165 -20.88 -7.37 9.69
CA THR A 165 -22.32 -7.38 9.45
C THR A 165 -22.74 -6.01 8.92
N ALA A 166 -23.54 -5.98 7.87
CA ALA A 166 -24.16 -4.78 7.34
C ALA A 166 -25.61 -5.07 7.04
N LEU A 167 -26.49 -4.12 7.37
CA LEU A 167 -27.93 -4.19 7.11
C LEU A 167 -28.40 -2.93 6.39
N ALA A 168 -29.44 -3.06 5.58
CA ALA A 168 -30.04 -1.97 4.83
C ALA A 168 -31.55 -1.98 4.99
N LYS A 169 -32.12 -0.76 5.00
CA LYS A 169 -33.56 -0.53 5.04
C LYS A 169 -33.91 0.74 4.27
N SER A 170 -34.82 0.59 3.31
CA SER A 170 -35.41 1.73 2.60
C SER A 170 -36.82 1.99 3.12
N VAL A 171 -37.08 3.22 3.52
CA VAL A 171 -38.41 3.65 3.99
C VAL A 171 -38.67 5.10 3.60
N GLY A 172 -39.68 5.31 2.75
CA GLY A 172 -40.00 6.63 2.24
C GLY A 172 -38.85 7.23 1.44
N ARG A 173 -38.27 8.35 1.90
CA ARG A 173 -37.11 9.02 1.28
C ARG A 173 -35.77 8.58 1.86
N HIS A 174 -35.75 7.69 2.84
CA HIS A 174 -34.59 7.29 3.60
C HIS A 174 -34.07 5.93 3.12
N ASP A 175 -32.78 5.85 2.80
CA ASP A 175 -32.04 4.62 2.56
C ASP A 175 -31.00 4.47 3.69
N LEU A 176 -31.42 3.74 4.73
CA LEU A 176 -30.64 3.51 5.93
C LEU A 176 -29.67 2.35 5.74
N SER A 177 -28.43 2.53 6.17
CA SER A 177 -27.47 1.45 6.31
C SER A 177 -26.77 1.52 7.66
N ALA A 178 -26.61 0.37 8.30
CA ALA A 178 -25.91 0.22 9.56
C ALA A 178 -25.03 -1.02 9.52
N GLY A 179 -24.00 -1.05 10.31
CA GLY A 179 -23.15 -2.23 10.37
C GLY A 179 -22.21 -2.25 11.55
N PHE A 180 -21.61 -3.40 11.73
CA PHE A 180 -20.67 -3.70 12.80
C PHE A 180 -19.55 -4.55 12.23
N ASN A 181 -18.32 -4.31 12.69
CA ASN A 181 -17.21 -5.22 12.46
C ASN A 181 -16.36 -5.38 13.72
N ALA A 182 -15.84 -6.59 13.89
CA ALA A 182 -14.88 -6.92 14.92
C ALA A 182 -13.77 -7.78 14.30
N SER A 183 -12.53 -7.53 14.69
CA SER A 183 -11.39 -8.34 14.27
C SER A 183 -10.30 -8.40 15.34
N THR A 184 -9.50 -9.44 15.30
CA THR A 184 -8.27 -9.55 16.06
C THR A 184 -7.16 -10.05 15.15
N THR A 185 -6.00 -9.42 15.24
CA THR A 185 -4.80 -9.81 14.50
C THR A 185 -3.67 -10.08 15.48
N LYS A 186 -3.10 -11.27 15.42
CA LYS A 186 -1.83 -11.58 16.08
C LYS A 186 -0.71 -11.36 15.09
N THR A 187 0.30 -10.58 15.47
CA THR A 187 1.51 -10.33 14.68
C THR A 187 2.71 -10.91 15.40
N GLN A 188 3.54 -11.66 14.69
CA GLN A 188 4.78 -12.24 15.22
C GLN A 188 5.93 -11.85 14.29
N ARG A 189 7.07 -11.53 14.91
CA ARG A 189 8.30 -11.09 14.20
C ARG A 189 9.51 -11.95 14.59
N PRO A 190 9.48 -13.28 14.36
CA PRO A 190 10.64 -14.12 14.64
C PRO A 190 11.86 -13.65 13.86
N PHE A 191 12.98 -13.50 14.58
CA PHE A 191 14.25 -13.12 13.98
C PHE A 191 15.36 -13.97 14.60
N SER A 192 16.29 -14.43 13.77
CA SER A 192 17.48 -15.13 14.24
C SER A 192 18.65 -14.92 13.29
N GLN A 193 19.86 -14.94 13.84
CA GLN A 193 21.10 -14.83 13.11
C GLN A 193 22.10 -15.87 13.61
N SER A 194 22.79 -16.54 12.72
CA SER A 194 23.77 -17.58 13.06
C SER A 194 25.01 -17.46 12.16
N PRO A 195 26.22 -17.28 12.76
CA PRO A 195 26.48 -17.08 14.18
C PRO A 195 25.90 -15.75 14.70
N ILE A 196 25.67 -15.66 16.00
CA ILE A 196 25.20 -14.41 16.64
C ILE A 196 26.35 -13.40 16.59
N PRO A 197 26.17 -12.20 15.97
CA PRO A 197 27.22 -11.21 15.90
C PRO A 197 27.51 -10.65 17.30
N SER A 198 28.79 -10.52 17.62
CA SER A 198 29.21 -9.96 18.92
C SER A 198 28.86 -8.47 19.08
N VAL A 199 28.59 -7.78 17.99
CA VAL A 199 28.35 -6.32 17.95
C VAL A 199 26.87 -5.95 18.03
N TYR A 200 25.95 -6.86 17.68
CA TYR A 200 24.51 -6.58 17.59
C TYR A 200 23.67 -7.42 18.57
N SER A 201 24.26 -7.83 19.68
CA SER A 201 23.61 -8.76 20.60
C SER A 201 22.55 -8.13 21.52
N GLU A 202 22.43 -6.80 21.54
CA GLU A 202 21.60 -6.11 22.54
C GLU A 202 20.13 -6.00 22.11
N ILE A 203 19.85 -5.83 20.82
CA ILE A 203 18.49 -5.75 20.29
C ILE A 203 18.45 -6.49 18.95
N MET A 204 17.99 -7.71 18.97
CA MET A 204 18.03 -8.60 17.81
C MET A 204 16.70 -8.68 17.05
N GLN A 205 15.56 -8.61 17.75
CA GLN A 205 14.25 -8.71 17.14
C GLN A 205 13.75 -7.33 16.68
N PRO A 206 13.22 -7.20 15.44
CA PRO A 206 12.82 -5.90 14.88
C PRO A 206 11.68 -5.21 15.60
N GLU A 207 10.75 -5.96 16.17
CA GLU A 207 9.65 -5.47 17.00
C GLU A 207 9.12 -6.58 17.91
N ALA A 208 8.40 -6.21 18.97
CA ALA A 208 7.73 -7.17 19.83
C ALA A 208 6.56 -7.83 19.09
N ASP A 209 6.32 -9.10 19.39
CA ASP A 209 5.07 -9.75 19.02
C ASP A 209 3.89 -8.97 19.62
N SER A 210 2.78 -8.91 18.92
CA SER A 210 1.65 -8.09 19.33
C SER A 210 0.30 -8.70 18.97
N ARG A 211 -0.74 -8.16 19.60
CA ARG A 211 -2.13 -8.50 19.27
C ARG A 211 -2.98 -7.25 19.22
N ASP A 212 -3.65 -7.09 18.06
CA ASP A 212 -4.61 -6.03 17.81
C ASP A 212 -6.04 -6.53 17.99
N TYR A 213 -6.89 -5.66 18.54
CA TYR A 213 -8.33 -5.82 18.57
C TYR A 213 -8.97 -4.57 17.98
N THR A 214 -9.85 -4.75 17.02
CA THR A 214 -10.62 -3.65 16.42
C THR A 214 -12.09 -3.98 16.51
N ILE A 215 -12.88 -3.03 17.01
CA ILE A 215 -14.35 -3.08 17.04
C ILE A 215 -14.86 -1.78 16.48
N ALA A 216 -15.81 -1.85 15.54
CA ALA A 216 -16.40 -0.65 14.97
C ALA A 216 -17.87 -0.85 14.62
N GLY A 217 -18.64 0.21 14.75
CA GLY A 217 -20.02 0.29 14.28
C GLY A 217 -20.23 1.53 13.44
N PHE A 218 -21.15 1.49 12.48
CA PHE A 218 -21.52 2.63 11.67
C PHE A 218 -23.04 2.71 11.45
N LEU A 219 -23.48 3.95 11.21
CA LEU A 219 -24.83 4.27 10.78
C LEU A 219 -24.74 5.34 9.70
N GLN A 220 -25.49 5.20 8.62
CA GLN A 220 -25.60 6.15 7.54
C GLN A 220 -27.05 6.20 7.04
N ASP A 221 -27.52 7.39 6.68
CA ASP A 221 -28.80 7.61 6.03
C ASP A 221 -28.59 8.38 4.73
N GLN A 222 -29.11 7.89 3.62
CA GLN A 222 -29.23 8.68 2.40
C GLN A 222 -30.65 9.19 2.29
N ILE A 223 -30.83 10.50 2.48
CA ILE A 223 -32.12 11.19 2.46
C ILE A 223 -32.30 11.80 1.06
N ASN A 224 -33.24 11.28 0.30
CA ASN A 224 -33.49 11.70 -1.07
C ASN A 224 -34.62 12.74 -1.15
N PHE A 225 -34.40 13.80 -1.92
CA PHE A 225 -35.33 14.88 -2.19
C PHE A 225 -35.47 15.08 -3.68
N ASP A 226 -36.68 15.42 -4.12
CA ASP A 226 -36.92 15.92 -5.46
C ASP A 226 -36.85 17.46 -5.44
N LEU A 227 -35.93 18.03 -6.22
CA LEU A 227 -35.82 19.48 -6.43
C LEU A 227 -36.02 19.79 -7.92
N ASP A 228 -37.24 20.19 -8.27
CA ASP A 228 -37.61 20.53 -9.65
C ASP A 228 -37.31 19.39 -10.68
N GLY A 229 -37.54 18.13 -10.28
CA GLY A 229 -37.28 16.96 -11.12
C GLY A 229 -35.84 16.47 -11.10
N HIS A 230 -34.99 17.04 -10.26
CA HIS A 230 -33.61 16.60 -10.00
C HIS A 230 -33.50 15.95 -8.64
N ASN A 231 -32.79 14.83 -8.55
CA ASN A 231 -32.52 14.21 -7.26
C ASN A 231 -31.45 15.00 -6.49
N PHE A 232 -31.79 15.37 -5.25
CA PHE A 232 -30.86 15.91 -4.27
C PHE A 232 -30.82 14.97 -3.08
N ALA A 233 -29.63 14.52 -2.69
CA ALA A 233 -29.46 13.65 -1.53
C ALA A 233 -28.56 14.31 -0.48
N VAL A 234 -28.96 14.14 0.78
CA VAL A 234 -28.16 14.47 1.97
C VAL A 234 -27.81 13.17 2.66
N ILE A 235 -26.52 12.91 2.83
CA ILE A 235 -26.02 11.62 3.32
C ILE A 235 -25.16 11.84 4.58
N PRO A 236 -25.79 11.99 5.77
CA PRO A 236 -25.07 11.96 7.05
C PRO A 236 -24.66 10.53 7.39
N GLY A 237 -23.50 10.40 8.01
CA GLY A 237 -23.00 9.13 8.51
C GLY A 237 -22.08 9.31 9.70
N VAL A 238 -21.96 8.28 10.52
CA VAL A 238 -20.99 8.21 11.60
C VAL A 238 -20.48 6.78 11.74
N ARG A 239 -19.18 6.66 11.94
CA ARG A 239 -18.51 5.41 12.33
C ARG A 239 -17.78 5.63 13.63
N VAL A 240 -17.95 4.73 14.60
CA VAL A 240 -17.15 4.70 15.83
C VAL A 240 -16.25 3.49 15.78
N VAL A 241 -14.96 3.71 15.99
CA VAL A 241 -13.92 2.66 15.95
C VAL A 241 -13.16 2.69 17.26
N HIS A 242 -13.07 1.53 17.89
CA HIS A 242 -12.15 1.28 19.00
C HIS A 242 -11.04 0.32 18.54
N GLN A 243 -9.78 0.71 18.70
CA GLN A 243 -8.63 -0.17 18.49
C GLN A 243 -7.81 -0.27 19.77
N SER A 244 -7.30 -1.47 20.03
CA SER A 244 -6.44 -1.75 21.15
C SER A 244 -5.33 -2.69 20.71
N THR A 245 -4.08 -2.26 20.83
CA THR A 245 -2.88 -3.03 20.52
C THR A 245 -2.11 -3.27 21.79
N LYS A 246 -1.70 -4.51 22.03
CA LYS A 246 -0.88 -4.89 23.18
C LYS A 246 0.31 -5.74 22.73
N PRO A 247 1.47 -5.57 23.38
CA PRO A 247 2.61 -6.45 23.11
C PRO A 247 2.37 -7.84 23.68
N GLU A 248 2.94 -8.84 23.04
CA GLU A 248 3.00 -10.23 23.51
C GLU A 248 4.47 -10.67 23.49
N ASN A 249 4.81 -11.70 24.28
CA ASN A 249 6.12 -12.34 24.27
C ASN A 249 7.33 -11.36 24.36
N LEU A 250 7.25 -10.36 25.25
CA LEU A 250 8.32 -9.38 25.43
C LEU A 250 9.68 -10.01 25.80
N SER A 251 9.69 -11.21 26.38
CA SER A 251 10.90 -11.96 26.68
C SER A 251 11.73 -12.30 25.42
N SER A 252 11.11 -12.39 24.26
CA SER A 252 11.84 -12.61 23.00
C SER A 252 12.81 -11.49 22.66
N LEU A 253 12.50 -10.24 23.06
CA LEU A 253 13.36 -9.07 22.87
C LEU A 253 14.59 -9.08 23.77
N THR A 254 14.58 -9.85 24.86
CA THR A 254 15.69 -9.96 25.81
C THR A 254 16.58 -11.18 25.54
N THR A 255 16.18 -12.04 24.61
CA THR A 255 16.97 -13.22 24.22
C THR A 255 18.27 -12.78 23.57
N ASN A 256 19.39 -13.26 24.07
CA ASN A 256 20.75 -12.89 23.64
C ASN A 256 21.12 -11.40 23.84
N SER A 257 20.32 -10.64 24.56
CA SER A 257 20.63 -9.25 24.87
C SER A 257 21.49 -9.16 26.14
N THR A 258 22.49 -8.30 26.13
CA THR A 258 23.30 -7.95 27.28
C THR A 258 22.80 -6.68 28.00
N VAL A 259 21.87 -5.96 27.40
CA VAL A 259 21.41 -4.64 27.86
C VAL A 259 19.93 -4.62 28.16
N LEU A 260 19.09 -5.19 27.26
CA LEU A 260 17.64 -5.26 27.47
C LEU A 260 17.30 -6.32 28.51
N THR A 261 16.57 -5.91 29.54
CA THR A 261 16.04 -6.77 30.60
C THR A 261 14.51 -6.81 30.49
N GLU A 262 13.87 -7.82 31.12
CA GLU A 262 12.40 -7.88 31.19
C GLU A 262 11.80 -6.61 31.81
N SER A 263 12.47 -6.01 32.77
CA SER A 263 12.05 -4.76 33.41
C SER A 263 12.13 -3.58 32.44
N SER A 264 13.19 -3.49 31.63
CA SER A 264 13.33 -2.38 30.67
C SER A 264 12.31 -2.49 29.53
N VAL A 265 12.09 -3.68 28.96
CA VAL A 265 11.11 -3.85 27.86
C VAL A 265 9.67 -3.71 28.36
N SER A 266 9.35 -4.14 29.58
CA SER A 266 8.01 -3.96 30.15
C SER A 266 7.69 -2.48 30.45
N THR A 267 8.71 -1.65 30.64
CA THR A 267 8.56 -0.20 30.84
C THR A 267 8.46 0.55 29.51
N LEU A 268 9.21 0.11 28.49
CA LEU A 268 9.18 0.72 27.17
C LEU A 268 7.88 0.40 26.39
N TYR A 269 7.37 -0.83 26.53
CA TYR A 269 6.32 -1.35 25.66
C TYR A 269 5.06 -1.69 26.45
N GLY A 270 4.11 -0.79 26.40
CA GLY A 270 2.79 -0.93 27.01
C GLY A 270 1.67 -1.15 25.98
N LYS A 271 0.45 -1.22 26.49
CA LYS A 271 -0.76 -1.25 25.68
C LYS A 271 -1.03 0.15 25.11
N ASN A 272 -1.38 0.22 23.82
CA ASN A 272 -1.94 1.42 23.19
C ASN A 272 -3.41 1.15 22.83
N SER A 273 -4.31 2.07 23.15
CA SER A 273 -5.73 1.95 22.76
C SER A 273 -6.39 3.30 22.64
N ASP A 274 -7.28 3.44 21.67
CA ASP A 274 -8.01 4.66 21.44
C ASP A 274 -9.39 4.37 20.80
N THR A 275 -10.29 5.34 20.92
CA THR A 275 -11.64 5.31 20.33
C THR A 275 -11.87 6.58 19.54
N GLN A 276 -12.20 6.46 18.26
CA GLN A 276 -12.46 7.57 17.36
C GLN A 276 -13.89 7.55 16.84
N ALA A 277 -14.53 8.72 16.87
CA ALA A 277 -15.80 8.96 16.15
C ALA A 277 -15.50 9.67 14.82
N LEU A 278 -15.96 9.08 13.74
CA LEU A 278 -15.63 9.47 12.36
C LEU A 278 -16.93 9.89 11.64
N PRO A 279 -17.39 11.15 11.80
CA PRO A 279 -18.54 11.66 11.09
C PRO A 279 -18.26 11.85 9.61
N SER A 280 -19.31 11.77 8.80
CA SER A 280 -19.31 12.11 7.39
C SER A 280 -20.60 12.81 7.00
N LEU A 281 -20.53 13.70 6.01
CA LEU A 281 -21.67 14.36 5.42
C LEU A 281 -21.41 14.55 3.93
N THR A 282 -22.33 14.07 3.10
CA THR A 282 -22.26 14.26 1.65
C THR A 282 -23.55 14.92 1.17
N PHE A 283 -23.41 15.94 0.33
CA PHE A 283 -24.48 16.52 -0.46
C PHE A 283 -24.26 16.07 -1.90
N GLN A 284 -25.29 15.51 -2.50
CA GLN A 284 -25.26 15.05 -3.89
C GLN A 284 -26.41 15.70 -4.65
N TYR A 285 -26.14 16.16 -5.87
CA TYR A 285 -27.13 16.74 -6.74
C TYR A 285 -26.98 16.24 -8.16
N ASP A 286 -28.07 15.77 -8.75
CA ASP A 286 -28.11 15.33 -10.14
C ASP A 286 -28.30 16.54 -11.05
N LEU A 287 -27.19 16.99 -11.71
CA LEU A 287 -27.20 18.10 -12.66
C LEU A 287 -28.04 17.77 -13.91
N THR A 288 -27.97 16.53 -14.33
CA THR A 288 -28.76 15.92 -15.39
C THR A 288 -29.05 14.47 -15.01
N PRO A 289 -29.96 13.75 -15.70
CA PRO A 289 -30.19 12.32 -15.43
C PRO A 289 -28.94 11.42 -15.57
N ARG A 290 -27.86 11.94 -16.18
CA ARG A 290 -26.62 11.19 -16.44
C ARG A 290 -25.39 11.78 -15.78
N MET A 291 -25.51 12.94 -15.10
CA MET A 291 -24.39 13.65 -14.48
C MET A 291 -24.75 14.17 -13.11
N MET A 292 -23.89 13.89 -12.14
CA MET A 292 -24.05 14.34 -10.76
C MET A 292 -22.84 15.13 -10.28
N THR A 293 -23.07 16.01 -9.32
CA THR A 293 -22.05 16.69 -8.51
C THR A 293 -22.25 16.35 -7.04
N TYR A 294 -21.17 16.38 -6.27
CA TYR A 294 -21.22 16.15 -4.84
C TYR A 294 -20.22 17.02 -4.09
N LEU A 295 -20.55 17.31 -2.84
CA LEU A 295 -19.65 17.91 -1.86
C LEU A 295 -19.62 16.97 -0.65
N GLN A 296 -18.44 16.53 -0.25
CA GLN A 296 -18.26 15.56 0.84
C GLN A 296 -17.31 16.11 1.88
N TYR A 297 -17.70 15.96 3.15
CA TYR A 297 -16.82 15.98 4.31
C TYR A 297 -16.74 14.58 4.90
N LYS A 298 -15.53 14.16 5.28
CA LYS A 298 -15.30 12.89 5.97
C LYS A 298 -14.14 12.99 6.93
N ARG A 299 -14.36 12.60 8.19
CA ARG A 299 -13.27 12.42 9.14
C ARG A 299 -12.67 11.03 8.99
N GLY A 300 -11.33 10.94 8.95
CA GLY A 300 -10.55 9.71 8.94
C GLY A 300 -9.74 9.56 10.22
N ALA A 301 -9.28 8.33 10.50
CA ALA A 301 -8.36 8.01 11.57
C ALA A 301 -7.38 6.93 11.13
N GLU A 302 -6.10 7.09 11.51
CA GLU A 302 -5.03 6.12 11.38
C GLU A 302 -4.49 5.81 12.78
N PHE A 303 -4.68 4.58 13.24
CA PHE A 303 -4.14 4.12 14.51
C PHE A 303 -2.66 3.75 14.33
N PRO A 304 -1.81 3.97 15.36
CA PRO A 304 -0.42 3.55 15.29
C PRO A 304 -0.30 2.06 14.99
N ASN A 305 0.60 1.71 14.09
CA ASN A 305 0.89 0.31 13.76
C ASN A 305 1.88 -0.32 14.75
N THR A 306 2.03 -1.64 14.69
CA THR A 306 2.85 -2.42 15.62
C THR A 306 4.32 -2.04 15.59
N SER A 307 4.87 -1.72 14.41
CA SER A 307 6.26 -1.29 14.27
C SER A 307 6.51 0.09 14.89
N GLN A 308 5.55 1.02 14.76
CA GLN A 308 5.62 2.34 15.39
C GLN A 308 5.52 2.24 16.92
N LEU A 309 4.73 1.29 17.43
CA LEU A 309 4.53 1.08 18.87
C LEU A 309 5.66 0.26 19.52
N TYR A 310 6.14 -0.79 18.85
CA TYR A 310 6.96 -1.84 19.46
C TYR A 310 8.27 -2.12 18.73
N GLY A 311 8.70 -1.25 17.82
CA GLY A 311 10.00 -1.37 17.16
C GLY A 311 11.15 -1.45 18.19
N SER A 312 12.12 -2.33 17.97
CA SER A 312 13.23 -2.59 18.89
C SER A 312 14.52 -2.97 18.16
N TRP A 313 14.72 -2.43 16.95
CA TRP A 313 15.84 -2.82 16.09
C TRP A 313 17.13 -2.07 16.47
N ASN A 314 18.22 -2.81 16.73
CA ASN A 314 19.56 -2.22 16.84
C ASN A 314 20.16 -1.97 15.45
N LEU A 315 20.45 -0.72 15.14
CA LEU A 315 20.98 -0.28 13.85
C LEU A 315 22.52 -0.19 13.83
N GLY A 316 23.19 -0.44 14.95
CA GLY A 316 24.63 -0.57 15.03
C GLY A 316 25.35 0.54 15.81
N SER A 317 26.70 0.48 15.80
CA SER A 317 27.58 1.35 16.59
C SER A 317 28.30 2.41 15.76
N SER A 318 28.15 2.44 14.46
CA SER A 318 28.96 3.27 13.54
C SER A 318 28.65 4.76 13.61
N TYR A 319 27.68 5.15 14.44
CA TYR A 319 27.22 6.50 14.50
C TYR A 319 28.23 7.46 15.19
N ALA A 320 29.17 7.98 14.41
CA ALA A 320 30.16 8.97 14.82
C ALA A 320 31.00 8.57 16.07
N GLY A 321 31.19 7.28 16.33
CA GLY A 321 31.94 6.77 17.49
C GLY A 321 31.34 7.11 18.85
N ARG A 322 30.04 7.44 18.92
CA ARG A 322 29.36 7.94 20.12
C ARG A 322 28.43 6.93 20.80
N GLY A 323 28.48 5.68 20.41
CA GLY A 323 27.61 4.62 20.91
C GLY A 323 26.65 4.12 19.84
N GLN A 324 25.80 3.19 20.24
CA GLN A 324 24.87 2.55 19.31
C GLN A 324 23.66 3.44 19.05
N TYR A 325 23.02 3.22 17.91
CA TYR A 325 21.72 3.78 17.58
C TYR A 325 20.71 2.68 17.32
N ALA A 326 19.46 2.96 17.60
CA ALA A 326 18.39 1.98 17.51
C ALA A 326 17.08 2.59 17.03
N LEU A 327 16.21 1.75 16.47
CA LEU A 327 14.80 2.07 16.33
C LEU A 327 14.09 1.59 17.59
N ILE A 328 13.39 2.48 18.27
CA ILE A 328 12.64 2.20 19.50
C ILE A 328 11.19 2.63 19.27
N GLY A 329 10.24 1.76 19.57
CA GLY A 329 8.82 2.05 19.46
C GLY A 329 8.35 3.10 20.47
N ASN A 330 7.19 3.70 20.19
CA ASN A 330 6.55 4.70 21.03
C ASN A 330 5.10 4.30 21.33
N THR A 331 4.85 3.83 22.54
CA THR A 331 3.51 3.40 22.97
C THR A 331 2.59 4.55 23.39
N ASP A 332 3.11 5.78 23.47
CA ASP A 332 2.35 6.99 23.80
C ASP A 332 1.79 7.70 22.55
N LEU A 333 1.95 7.09 21.36
CA LEU A 333 1.42 7.64 20.13
C LEU A 333 -0.10 7.79 20.19
N LYS A 334 -0.57 8.95 19.77
CA LYS A 334 -1.97 9.26 19.58
C LYS A 334 -2.41 8.87 18.17
N THR A 335 -3.67 8.51 18.03
CA THR A 335 -4.28 8.27 16.72
C THR A 335 -4.16 9.51 15.85
N GLU A 336 -3.65 9.34 14.64
CA GLU A 336 -3.71 10.36 13.60
C GLU A 336 -5.15 10.53 13.13
N THR A 337 -5.61 11.75 12.98
CA THR A 337 -6.94 12.04 12.44
C THR A 337 -6.86 13.01 11.29
N SER A 338 -7.79 12.89 10.35
CA SER A 338 -7.89 13.79 9.21
C SER A 338 -9.30 14.31 9.00
N ASP A 339 -9.41 15.58 8.64
CA ASP A 339 -10.63 16.19 8.14
C ASP A 339 -10.47 16.36 6.62
N ASN A 340 -11.29 15.63 5.85
CA ASN A 340 -11.17 15.51 4.41
C ASN A 340 -12.38 16.17 3.73
N PHE A 341 -12.11 17.09 2.82
CA PHE A 341 -13.11 17.78 2.02
C PHE A 341 -12.90 17.46 0.56
N GLU A 342 -13.94 17.10 -0.14
CA GLU A 342 -13.90 16.81 -1.57
C GLU A 342 -15.14 17.38 -2.26
N TRP A 343 -14.90 18.07 -3.37
CA TRP A 343 -15.92 18.39 -4.36
C TRP A 343 -15.66 17.63 -5.64
N GLY A 344 -16.67 17.01 -6.21
CA GLY A 344 -16.53 16.24 -7.42
C GLY A 344 -17.73 16.29 -8.35
N MET A 345 -17.49 15.91 -9.58
CA MET A 345 -18.51 15.70 -10.60
C MET A 345 -18.21 14.41 -11.36
N LYS A 346 -19.24 13.66 -11.70
CA LYS A 346 -19.11 12.43 -12.48
C LYS A 346 -20.34 12.13 -13.30
N GLY A 347 -20.13 11.57 -14.48
CA GLY A 347 -21.20 11.16 -15.38
C GLY A 347 -20.94 11.50 -16.82
N GLU A 348 -21.99 11.48 -17.60
CA GLU A 348 -22.00 11.82 -19.02
C GLU A 348 -22.34 13.29 -19.18
N VAL A 349 -21.35 14.08 -19.61
CA VAL A 349 -21.49 15.54 -19.83
C VAL A 349 -22.42 15.83 -21.00
N THR A 350 -22.25 15.06 -22.04
CA THR A 350 -23.08 14.99 -23.24
C THR A 350 -22.90 13.61 -23.84
N GLU A 351 -23.78 13.21 -24.76
CA GLU A 351 -23.69 11.92 -25.42
C GLU A 351 -22.30 11.72 -26.04
N GLY A 352 -21.64 10.62 -25.64
CA GLY A 352 -20.27 10.30 -26.06
C GLY A 352 -19.14 10.91 -25.26
N ILE A 353 -19.40 11.76 -24.24
CA ILE A 353 -18.38 12.30 -23.32
C ILE A 353 -18.70 11.92 -21.88
N THR A 354 -17.90 11.03 -21.32
CA THR A 354 -17.95 10.69 -19.89
C THR A 354 -16.82 11.39 -19.16
N MET A 355 -17.11 12.04 -18.02
CA MET A 355 -16.13 12.77 -17.23
C MET A 355 -16.22 12.42 -15.74
N ARG A 356 -15.07 12.44 -15.07
CA ARG A 356 -14.95 12.46 -13.61
C ARG A 356 -13.94 13.53 -13.24
N THR A 357 -14.27 14.33 -12.24
CA THR A 357 -13.34 15.31 -11.67
C THR A 357 -13.52 15.37 -10.17
N ALA A 358 -12.45 15.60 -9.42
CA ALA A 358 -12.48 15.84 -8.00
C ALA A 358 -11.43 16.88 -7.63
N LEU A 359 -11.77 17.73 -6.66
CA LEU A 359 -10.85 18.62 -5.96
C LEU A 359 -10.92 18.27 -4.48
N PHE A 360 -9.78 18.11 -3.84
CA PHE A 360 -9.74 17.68 -2.44
C PHE A 360 -8.76 18.50 -1.61
N TYR A 361 -9.07 18.60 -0.33
CA TYR A 361 -8.22 19.16 0.71
C TYR A 361 -8.33 18.30 1.96
N ASN A 362 -7.21 17.76 2.43
CA ASN A 362 -7.11 16.90 3.60
C ASN A 362 -6.19 17.57 4.63
N SER A 363 -6.70 17.75 5.84
CA SER A 363 -5.95 18.32 6.97
C SER A 363 -5.78 17.26 8.05
N TYR A 364 -4.54 17.04 8.48
CA TYR A 364 -4.17 16.01 9.44
C TYR A 364 -3.76 16.62 10.77
N LYS A 365 -4.15 15.95 11.86
CA LYS A 365 -3.72 16.22 13.24
C LYS A 365 -3.04 14.98 13.80
N ASN A 366 -2.04 15.17 14.66
CA ASN A 366 -1.22 14.08 15.21
C ASN A 366 -0.58 13.22 14.12
N PHE A 367 -0.19 13.82 13.00
CA PHE A 367 0.44 13.13 11.88
C PHE A 367 1.65 12.33 12.37
N ILE A 368 1.68 11.02 12.11
CA ILE A 368 2.72 10.13 12.61
C ILE A 368 3.88 10.11 11.61
N ALA A 369 5.07 10.49 12.08
CA ALA A 369 6.30 10.43 11.32
C ALA A 369 7.47 10.04 12.22
N TYR A 370 8.56 9.51 11.64
CA TYR A 370 9.76 9.17 12.40
C TYR A 370 10.64 10.41 12.64
N THR A 371 11.23 10.46 13.82
CA THR A 371 12.15 11.51 14.25
C THR A 371 13.37 10.87 14.88
N ARG A 372 14.52 11.52 14.69
CA ARG A 372 15.77 11.16 15.32
C ARG A 372 15.96 11.95 16.61
N TYR A 373 16.21 11.25 17.71
CA TYR A 373 16.57 11.82 19.01
C TYR A 373 17.99 11.43 19.39
N THR A 374 18.71 12.34 20.03
CA THR A 374 20.01 12.05 20.65
C THR A 374 19.93 12.20 22.16
N ARG A 375 20.65 11.35 22.90
CA ARG A 375 20.66 11.37 24.36
C ARG A 375 21.13 12.72 24.91
N ALA A 376 22.07 13.37 24.22
CA ALA A 376 22.58 14.68 24.62
C ALA A 376 21.53 15.81 24.51
N ASN A 377 20.73 15.79 23.44
CA ASN A 377 19.78 16.88 23.16
C ASN A 377 18.36 16.61 23.68
N ASN A 378 18.01 15.33 23.86
CA ASN A 378 16.66 14.87 24.20
C ASN A 378 16.70 13.86 25.35
N PRO A 379 17.28 14.15 26.51
CA PRO A 379 17.50 13.15 27.57
C PRO A 379 16.21 12.51 28.07
N SER A 380 15.09 13.22 28.04
CA SER A 380 13.78 12.69 28.45
C SER A 380 13.28 11.51 27.61
N GLN A 381 13.65 11.46 26.33
CA GLN A 381 13.29 10.37 25.43
C GLN A 381 14.09 9.09 25.70
N PHE A 382 15.12 9.16 26.54
CA PHE A 382 16.02 8.05 26.84
C PHE A 382 15.87 7.50 28.26
N THR A 383 14.83 7.88 28.99
CA THR A 383 14.67 7.52 30.42
C THR A 383 14.69 6.00 30.62
N ASN A 384 14.10 5.23 29.73
CA ASN A 384 14.03 3.76 29.81
C ASN A 384 14.84 3.08 28.69
N VAL A 385 15.60 3.84 27.92
CA VAL A 385 16.42 3.32 26.81
C VAL A 385 17.79 2.91 27.37
N PRO A 386 18.35 1.74 26.98
CA PRO A 386 19.67 1.27 27.42
C PRO A 386 20.75 2.33 27.28
N SER A 387 21.66 2.40 28.23
CA SER A 387 22.67 3.48 28.38
C SER A 387 23.69 3.52 27.23
N ASN A 388 23.94 2.40 26.55
CA ASN A 388 24.83 2.30 25.40
C ASN A 388 24.22 2.86 24.11
N ILE A 389 22.90 3.08 24.04
CA ILE A 389 22.20 3.64 22.90
C ILE A 389 22.25 5.16 23.00
N TYR A 390 22.95 5.79 22.05
CA TYR A 390 23.15 7.24 21.99
C TYR A 390 22.07 7.95 21.18
N THR A 391 21.61 7.33 20.10
CA THR A 391 20.60 7.88 19.16
C THR A 391 19.48 6.88 19.02
N ILE A 392 18.25 7.37 18.99
CA ILE A 392 17.06 6.57 18.63
C ILE A 392 16.31 7.22 17.47
N TYR A 393 15.75 6.36 16.64
CA TYR A 393 14.70 6.69 15.71
C TYR A 393 13.39 6.22 16.33
N GLN A 394 12.44 7.14 16.44
CA GLN A 394 11.17 6.87 17.10
C GLN A 394 10.05 7.58 16.36
N ALA A 395 8.90 6.93 16.22
CA ALA A 395 7.71 7.57 15.71
C ALA A 395 7.21 8.63 16.70
N GLU A 396 6.81 9.78 16.19
CA GLU A 396 6.19 10.88 16.95
C GLU A 396 4.92 11.36 16.26
N ASN A 397 4.03 11.99 17.02
CA ASN A 397 2.92 12.74 16.45
C ASN A 397 3.38 14.15 16.09
N ARG A 398 3.35 14.48 14.81
CA ARG A 398 3.59 15.84 14.32
C ARG A 398 2.34 16.69 14.50
N ASP A 399 2.53 17.98 14.66
CA ASP A 399 1.44 18.90 14.96
C ASP A 399 0.43 18.94 13.82
N LYS A 400 0.88 19.16 12.59
CA LYS A 400 0.02 19.33 11.42
C LYS A 400 0.64 18.80 10.14
N ALA A 401 -0.24 18.28 9.28
CA ALA A 401 0.06 18.05 7.88
C ALA A 401 -1.17 18.39 7.05
N TYR A 402 -0.99 18.69 5.77
CA TYR A 402 -2.07 18.84 4.81
C TYR A 402 -1.66 18.33 3.44
N ILE A 403 -2.65 17.82 2.70
CA ILE A 403 -2.51 17.40 1.31
C ILE A 403 -3.71 17.97 0.55
N TYR A 404 -3.47 18.62 -0.57
CA TYR A 404 -4.50 19.08 -1.46
C TYR A 404 -4.19 18.74 -2.90
N GLY A 405 -5.20 18.71 -3.73
CA GLY A 405 -5.02 18.42 -5.13
C GLY A 405 -6.31 18.34 -5.91
N GLY A 406 -6.17 17.88 -7.14
CA GLY A 406 -7.29 17.66 -8.02
C GLY A 406 -6.96 16.64 -9.09
N GLU A 407 -7.99 16.02 -9.57
CA GLU A 407 -7.93 15.05 -10.67
C GLU A 407 -9.09 15.25 -11.64
N ILE A 408 -8.81 14.94 -12.89
CA ILE A 408 -9.82 14.90 -13.96
C ILE A 408 -9.53 13.71 -14.85
N SER A 409 -10.57 13.00 -15.25
CA SER A 409 -10.52 12.02 -16.32
C SER A 409 -11.72 12.19 -17.26
N ALA A 410 -11.49 12.01 -18.55
CA ALA A 410 -12.53 12.08 -19.55
C ALA A 410 -12.32 10.98 -20.61
N LYS A 411 -13.44 10.45 -21.10
CA LYS A 411 -13.47 9.55 -22.25
C LYS A 411 -14.39 10.10 -23.32
N PHE A 412 -13.90 10.12 -24.54
CA PHE A 412 -14.59 10.59 -25.75
C PHE A 412 -14.84 9.40 -26.66
N ASN A 413 -16.08 9.19 -27.07
CA ASN A 413 -16.47 8.18 -28.05
C ASN A 413 -16.86 8.89 -29.35
N PHE A 414 -15.95 8.92 -30.31
CA PHE A 414 -16.12 9.71 -31.54
C PHE A 414 -17.18 9.13 -32.47
N GLY A 415 -17.40 7.81 -32.43
CA GLY A 415 -18.47 7.17 -33.21
C GLY A 415 -19.87 7.67 -32.87
N THR A 416 -20.07 8.23 -31.69
CA THR A 416 -21.35 8.86 -31.29
C THR A 416 -21.68 10.07 -32.18
N TRP A 417 -20.65 10.78 -32.70
CA TRP A 417 -20.84 11.99 -33.51
C TRP A 417 -20.56 11.76 -34.99
N PHE A 418 -19.71 10.78 -35.32
CA PHE A 418 -19.25 10.49 -36.64
C PHE A 418 -19.25 8.99 -36.91
N GLU A 419 -20.25 8.46 -37.61
CA GLU A 419 -20.36 7.03 -37.93
C GLU A 419 -19.13 6.48 -38.67
N GLN A 420 -18.40 7.32 -39.42
CA GLN A 420 -17.19 6.92 -40.16
C GLN A 420 -16.03 6.51 -39.25
N VAL A 421 -16.05 6.91 -38.01
CA VAL A 421 -15.02 6.59 -37.00
C VAL A 421 -15.60 5.81 -35.81
N ASP A 422 -16.65 5.05 -36.05
CA ASP A 422 -17.22 4.17 -35.02
C ASP A 422 -16.15 3.25 -34.47
N GLY A 423 -16.16 3.08 -33.14
CA GLY A 423 -15.13 2.39 -32.39
C GLY A 423 -13.91 3.24 -31.98
N LEU A 424 -13.75 4.44 -32.53
CA LEU A 424 -12.67 5.35 -32.13
C LEU A 424 -13.01 6.04 -30.80
N SER A 425 -12.08 6.00 -29.86
CA SER A 425 -12.18 6.69 -28.57
C SER A 425 -10.87 7.33 -28.17
N ALA A 426 -10.97 8.40 -27.37
CA ALA A 426 -9.82 9.00 -26.69
C ALA A 426 -10.07 9.05 -25.19
N THR A 427 -9.01 8.96 -24.42
CA THR A 427 -9.03 9.11 -22.95
C THR A 427 -8.02 10.16 -22.52
N LEU A 428 -8.39 10.96 -21.54
CA LEU A 428 -7.53 11.93 -20.88
C LEU A 428 -7.64 11.69 -19.38
N ALA A 429 -6.50 11.63 -18.68
CA ALA A 429 -6.46 11.68 -17.23
C ALA A 429 -5.33 12.62 -16.78
N TYR A 430 -5.60 13.39 -15.74
CA TYR A 430 -4.65 14.32 -15.16
C TYR A 430 -4.83 14.33 -13.65
N GLY A 431 -3.73 14.26 -12.93
CA GLY A 431 -3.72 14.33 -11.47
C GLY A 431 -2.59 15.22 -10.96
N TYR A 432 -2.92 16.02 -9.96
CA TYR A 432 -2.00 16.91 -9.27
C TYR A 432 -2.28 16.86 -7.77
N SER A 433 -1.23 16.73 -6.96
CA SER A 433 -1.33 16.85 -5.52
C SER A 433 -0.04 17.43 -4.92
N GLU A 434 -0.19 18.16 -3.83
CA GLU A 434 0.89 18.66 -2.98
C GLU A 434 0.55 18.44 -1.51
N GLY A 435 1.58 18.28 -0.68
CA GLY A 435 1.40 18.10 0.76
C GLY A 435 2.60 18.58 1.54
N GLN A 436 2.36 19.05 2.75
CA GLN A 436 3.39 19.51 3.67
C GLN A 436 3.09 19.04 5.08
N SER A 437 4.13 18.83 5.88
CA SER A 437 4.01 18.56 7.31
C SER A 437 4.94 19.46 8.13
N LYS A 438 4.58 19.64 9.40
CA LYS A 438 5.35 20.42 10.36
C LYS A 438 5.46 19.65 11.66
N SER A 439 6.67 19.59 12.25
CA SER A 439 6.87 19.02 13.58
C SER A 439 6.34 19.96 14.67
N SER A 440 6.19 19.44 15.89
CA SER A 440 5.82 20.23 17.07
C SER A 440 6.98 21.01 17.70
N TYR A 441 8.21 20.82 17.21
CA TYR A 441 9.39 21.50 17.76
C TYR A 441 9.39 23.00 17.42
N TYR A 442 9.79 23.80 18.40
CA TYR A 442 9.90 25.24 18.22
C TYR A 442 10.91 25.60 17.13
N GLY A 443 10.50 26.48 16.22
CA GLY A 443 11.33 26.92 15.10
C GLY A 443 11.25 26.06 13.85
N ASP A 444 10.66 24.86 13.89
CA ASP A 444 10.48 24.03 12.72
C ASP A 444 9.48 24.66 11.74
N LYS A 445 9.75 24.48 10.45
CA LYS A 445 8.93 24.98 9.34
C LYS A 445 8.18 23.84 8.68
N TYR A 446 7.19 24.18 7.89
CA TYR A 446 6.56 23.22 6.96
C TYR A 446 7.60 22.72 5.95
N VAL A 447 7.62 21.42 5.74
CA VAL A 447 8.43 20.73 4.72
C VAL A 447 7.52 19.91 3.82
N ASP A 448 7.90 19.81 2.56
CA ASP A 448 7.12 19.03 1.59
C ASP A 448 7.13 17.55 1.97
N LEU A 449 5.96 16.92 1.86
CA LEU A 449 5.84 15.48 2.00
C LEU A 449 6.44 14.78 0.78
N ASP A 450 7.48 14.01 1.01
CA ASP A 450 8.17 13.25 -0.03
C ASP A 450 7.32 12.07 -0.56
N SER A 451 6.37 11.59 0.24
CA SER A 451 5.42 10.54 -0.12
C SER A 451 4.36 10.97 -1.14
N VAL A 452 4.21 12.28 -1.39
CA VAL A 452 3.25 12.78 -2.39
C VAL A 452 3.83 12.64 -3.80
N ALA A 453 3.16 11.87 -4.65
CA ALA A 453 3.58 11.62 -6.02
C ALA A 453 3.60 12.91 -6.89
N PRO A 454 4.48 13.01 -7.91
CA PRO A 454 4.48 14.13 -8.83
C PRO A 454 3.26 14.13 -9.74
N MET A 455 2.95 15.31 -10.29
CA MET A 455 1.92 15.51 -11.31
C MET A 455 2.06 14.52 -12.46
N LYS A 456 0.92 13.94 -12.88
CA LYS A 456 0.85 12.94 -13.95
C LYS A 456 -0.29 13.25 -14.91
N ALA A 457 -0.01 13.10 -16.22
CA ALA A 457 -1.01 13.15 -17.28
C ALA A 457 -0.94 11.89 -18.13
N ILE A 458 -2.09 11.38 -18.55
CA ILE A 458 -2.22 10.23 -19.45
C ILE A 458 -3.17 10.62 -20.58
N VAL A 459 -2.74 10.36 -21.81
CA VAL A 459 -3.54 10.57 -23.03
C VAL A 459 -3.54 9.27 -23.81
N GLY A 460 -4.73 8.73 -24.08
CA GLY A 460 -4.91 7.51 -24.85
C GLY A 460 -5.80 7.72 -26.06
N VAL A 461 -5.49 7.01 -27.15
CA VAL A 461 -6.34 6.87 -28.32
C VAL A 461 -6.51 5.38 -28.58
N ALA A 462 -7.73 4.94 -28.73
CA ALA A 462 -8.05 3.54 -28.98
C ALA A 462 -9.07 3.41 -30.10
N TRP A 463 -8.95 2.34 -30.86
CA TRP A 463 -9.96 1.96 -31.82
C TRP A 463 -10.31 0.48 -31.63
N ASP A 464 -11.60 0.22 -31.51
CA ASP A 464 -12.19 -1.11 -31.39
C ASP A 464 -13.10 -1.35 -32.60
N ASP A 465 -12.89 -2.46 -33.30
CA ASP A 465 -13.82 -2.91 -34.31
C ASP A 465 -15.25 -2.98 -33.72
N PRO A 466 -16.27 -2.40 -34.36
CA PRO A 466 -17.65 -2.41 -33.85
C PRO A 466 -18.17 -3.82 -33.50
N ALA A 467 -17.72 -4.84 -34.25
CA ALA A 467 -18.00 -6.25 -33.92
C ALA A 467 -17.02 -6.84 -32.89
N LYS A 468 -16.13 -6.04 -32.30
CA LYS A 468 -15.14 -6.43 -31.27
C LYS A 468 -14.25 -7.61 -31.65
N ARG A 469 -13.94 -7.74 -32.93
CA ARG A 469 -13.05 -8.79 -33.44
C ARG A 469 -11.57 -8.46 -33.18
N TYR A 470 -11.21 -7.20 -33.25
CA TYR A 470 -9.87 -6.70 -32.98
C TYR A 470 -9.92 -5.26 -32.49
N GLY A 471 -8.87 -4.82 -31.83
CA GLY A 471 -8.73 -3.46 -31.36
C GLY A 471 -7.29 -3.11 -31.05
N THR A 472 -7.01 -1.83 -30.99
CA THR A 472 -5.68 -1.29 -30.71
C THR A 472 -5.77 -0.02 -29.89
N ALA A 473 -4.77 0.23 -29.05
CA ALA A 473 -4.68 1.44 -28.26
C ALA A 473 -3.23 1.94 -28.19
N LEU A 474 -3.09 3.25 -28.23
CA LEU A 474 -1.83 3.97 -27.99
C LEU A 474 -2.02 4.88 -26.79
N THR A 475 -1.16 4.75 -25.78
CA THR A 475 -1.25 5.51 -24.52
C THR A 475 0.06 6.23 -24.26
N ALA A 476 -0.01 7.54 -24.09
CA ALA A 476 1.10 8.38 -23.66
C ALA A 476 0.94 8.77 -22.19
N THR A 477 2.00 8.55 -21.39
CA THR A 477 2.07 8.93 -19.97
C THR A 477 3.15 9.99 -19.78
N PHE A 478 2.81 11.09 -19.13
CA PHE A 478 3.74 12.18 -18.80
C PHE A 478 3.78 12.37 -17.29
N VAL A 479 4.98 12.39 -16.72
CA VAL A 479 5.21 12.57 -15.29
C VAL A 479 6.19 13.72 -15.08
N LYS A 480 5.86 14.65 -14.17
CA LYS A 480 6.72 15.78 -13.81
C LYS A 480 7.88 15.31 -12.96
N GLY A 481 9.06 15.90 -13.16
CA GLY A 481 10.20 15.66 -12.28
C GLY A 481 9.99 16.24 -10.89
N LYS A 482 10.49 15.55 -9.86
CA LYS A 482 10.39 15.97 -8.46
C LYS A 482 11.67 15.59 -7.71
N ARG A 483 12.02 16.36 -6.67
CA ARG A 483 13.05 16.03 -5.67
C ARG A 483 12.35 15.87 -4.32
N ALA A 484 12.65 14.80 -3.60
CA ALA A 484 12.25 14.67 -2.21
C ALA A 484 13.06 15.62 -1.33
N THR A 485 12.43 16.16 -0.29
CA THR A 485 13.07 16.95 0.75
C THR A 485 12.69 16.36 2.10
N THR A 486 13.69 16.19 2.95
CA THR A 486 13.47 15.76 4.33
C THR A 486 14.35 16.58 5.27
N THR A 487 13.93 16.70 6.51
CA THR A 487 14.73 17.39 7.53
C THR A 487 15.80 16.45 8.08
N ASN A 488 16.82 17.00 8.71
CA ASN A 488 17.82 16.20 9.43
C ASN A 488 17.22 15.39 10.59
N ARG A 489 16.01 15.73 11.07
CA ARG A 489 15.28 14.91 12.06
C ARG A 489 14.79 13.60 11.50
N GLU A 490 14.43 13.60 10.22
CA GLU A 490 13.87 12.44 9.52
C GLU A 490 14.93 11.60 8.83
N SER A 491 16.10 12.16 8.58
CA SER A 491 17.16 11.50 7.85
C SER A 491 17.91 10.48 8.70
N TYR A 492 17.98 9.23 8.22
CA TYR A 492 18.83 8.19 8.80
C TYR A 492 20.33 8.43 8.54
N THR A 493 20.67 9.18 7.51
CA THR A 493 22.06 9.44 7.11
C THR A 493 22.72 10.57 7.89
N ASN A 494 21.94 11.30 8.67
CA ASN A 494 22.46 12.40 9.45
C ASN A 494 23.42 11.93 10.54
N THR A 495 24.62 12.45 10.55
CA THR A 495 25.71 12.07 11.44
C THR A 495 25.56 12.52 12.91
N GLY A 496 24.42 13.01 13.33
CA GLY A 496 24.04 13.12 14.74
C GLY A 496 24.69 14.20 15.57
N SER A 497 25.35 15.16 14.98
CA SER A 497 25.97 16.23 15.77
C SER A 497 24.93 17.12 16.46
N ALA A 498 23.90 17.54 15.79
CA ALA A 498 22.76 18.25 16.36
C ALA A 498 21.48 17.95 15.57
N LEU A 499 20.34 17.91 16.24
CA LEU A 499 19.05 17.90 15.55
C LEU A 499 18.78 19.33 15.07
N THR A 500 18.91 19.52 13.78
CA THR A 500 18.62 20.78 13.11
C THR A 500 17.50 20.56 12.11
N ASP A 501 16.80 21.61 11.75
CA ASP A 501 15.75 21.57 10.74
C ASP A 501 16.33 21.86 9.33
N SER A 502 17.54 21.39 9.08
CA SER A 502 18.15 21.47 7.76
C SER A 502 17.68 20.31 6.89
N THR A 503 17.48 20.57 5.60
CA THR A 503 17.06 19.56 4.63
C THR A 503 18.25 18.79 4.07
N SER A 504 18.07 17.48 3.89
CA SER A 504 19.02 16.65 3.13
C SER A 504 18.74 16.75 1.63
N GLU A 505 19.77 16.64 0.81
CA GLU A 505 19.62 16.58 -0.64
C GLU A 505 19.54 15.14 -1.13
N TYR A 506 18.45 14.83 -1.80
CA TYR A 506 18.25 13.59 -2.52
C TYR A 506 18.32 13.79 -4.03
N MET A 507 18.41 12.71 -4.76
CA MET A 507 18.39 12.71 -6.21
C MET A 507 17.15 13.45 -6.73
N ARG A 508 17.37 14.39 -7.65
CA ARG A 508 16.25 14.92 -8.44
C ARG A 508 15.81 13.86 -9.44
N VAL A 509 14.63 13.27 -9.22
CA VAL A 509 14.03 12.33 -10.17
C VAL A 509 13.53 13.09 -11.38
N PRO A 510 14.08 12.86 -12.58
CA PRO A 510 13.68 13.58 -13.79
C PRO A 510 12.23 13.26 -14.17
N GLY A 511 11.56 14.23 -14.79
CA GLY A 511 10.29 13.95 -15.47
C GLY A 511 10.51 13.13 -16.74
N TYR A 512 9.45 12.45 -17.17
CA TYR A 512 9.50 11.63 -18.38
C TYR A 512 8.18 11.60 -19.14
N GLY A 513 8.29 11.25 -20.42
CA GLY A 513 7.16 10.85 -21.25
C GLY A 513 7.39 9.43 -21.74
N MET A 514 6.36 8.60 -21.69
CA MET A 514 6.40 7.21 -22.10
C MET A 514 5.22 6.90 -23.02
N LEU A 515 5.44 6.02 -24.00
CA LEU A 515 4.44 5.62 -24.97
C LEU A 515 4.28 4.10 -24.94
N ASP A 516 3.05 3.63 -24.81
CA ASP A 516 2.67 2.22 -24.81
C ASP A 516 1.69 1.93 -25.94
N TRP A 517 1.86 0.78 -26.56
CA TRP A 517 0.95 0.28 -27.60
C TRP A 517 0.42 -1.09 -27.21
N THR A 518 -0.89 -1.29 -27.33
CA THR A 518 -1.55 -2.56 -27.08
C THR A 518 -2.52 -2.92 -28.19
N ALA A 519 -2.75 -4.19 -28.41
CA ALA A 519 -3.72 -4.69 -29.39
C ALA A 519 -4.31 -6.02 -28.96
N TYR A 520 -5.49 -6.33 -29.44
CA TYR A 520 -6.08 -7.64 -29.31
C TYR A 520 -6.72 -8.08 -30.64
N TRP A 521 -6.80 -9.41 -30.81
CA TRP A 521 -7.48 -10.04 -31.92
C TRP A 521 -8.23 -11.28 -31.46
N ARG A 522 -9.54 -11.28 -31.68
CA ARG A 522 -10.41 -12.45 -31.49
C ARG A 522 -10.36 -13.30 -32.75
N VAL A 523 -9.48 -14.29 -32.77
CA VAL A 523 -9.25 -15.19 -33.92
C VAL A 523 -10.48 -16.03 -34.21
N THR A 524 -11.12 -16.53 -33.16
CA THR A 524 -12.41 -17.26 -33.18
C THR A 524 -13.30 -16.77 -32.05
N LYS A 525 -14.53 -17.26 -31.98
CA LYS A 525 -15.42 -16.95 -30.84
C LYS A 525 -14.84 -17.40 -29.48
N ASN A 526 -13.95 -18.37 -29.49
CA ASN A 526 -13.35 -18.99 -28.31
C ASN A 526 -11.89 -18.62 -28.07
N VAL A 527 -11.19 -18.00 -29.04
CA VAL A 527 -9.75 -17.72 -28.95
C VAL A 527 -9.48 -16.23 -29.16
N ARG A 528 -8.85 -15.60 -28.16
CA ARG A 528 -8.42 -14.20 -28.22
C ARG A 528 -6.92 -14.11 -27.98
N LEU A 529 -6.24 -13.43 -28.88
CA LEU A 529 -4.83 -13.02 -28.72
C LEU A 529 -4.77 -11.61 -28.15
N ASN A 530 -3.85 -11.34 -27.25
CA ASN A 530 -3.58 -10.01 -26.71
C ASN A 530 -2.08 -9.75 -26.80
N GLY A 531 -1.69 -8.53 -27.10
CA GLY A 531 -0.29 -8.17 -27.15
C GLY A 531 -0.07 -6.71 -26.82
N GLY A 532 1.16 -6.37 -26.42
CA GLY A 532 1.54 -5.00 -26.15
C GLY A 532 3.03 -4.78 -26.24
N VAL A 533 3.40 -3.55 -26.52
CA VAL A 533 4.76 -3.03 -26.43
C VAL A 533 4.71 -1.84 -25.48
N TYR A 534 5.39 -1.97 -24.37
CA TYR A 534 5.44 -0.96 -23.32
C TYR A 534 6.77 -0.20 -23.42
N ASN A 535 6.75 1.08 -23.08
CA ASN A 535 7.88 1.96 -23.28
C ASN A 535 8.41 1.88 -24.74
N LEU A 536 7.53 2.11 -25.70
CA LEU A 536 7.79 1.94 -27.13
C LEU A 536 9.02 2.72 -27.62
N THR A 537 9.30 3.87 -27.01
CA THR A 537 10.42 4.76 -27.34
C THR A 537 11.71 4.39 -26.59
N ASP A 538 11.70 3.31 -25.81
CA ASP A 538 12.85 2.86 -24.99
C ASP A 538 13.39 3.97 -24.06
N ARG A 539 12.49 4.74 -23.44
CA ARG A 539 12.84 5.84 -22.57
C ARG A 539 13.51 5.35 -21.29
N LYS A 540 14.68 5.87 -20.97
CA LYS A 540 15.32 5.71 -19.67
C LYS A 540 14.64 6.63 -18.66
N TYR A 541 14.08 6.08 -17.57
CA TYR A 541 13.38 6.84 -16.55
C TYR A 541 13.44 6.18 -15.17
N TRP A 542 13.06 6.94 -14.16
CA TRP A 542 12.93 6.50 -12.77
C TRP A 542 11.51 6.76 -12.28
N ASP A 543 10.99 5.85 -11.47
CA ASP A 543 9.79 6.12 -10.70
C ASP A 543 10.16 6.96 -9.47
N TYR A 544 9.39 8.04 -9.20
CA TYR A 544 9.70 8.96 -8.12
C TYR A 544 9.60 8.28 -6.75
N LEU A 545 8.51 7.54 -6.48
CA LEU A 545 8.26 6.97 -5.16
C LEU A 545 9.29 5.91 -4.76
N SER A 546 9.80 5.15 -5.72
CA SER A 546 10.85 4.15 -5.48
C SER A 546 12.27 4.73 -5.42
N SER A 547 12.49 5.92 -6.01
CA SER A 547 13.83 6.49 -6.16
C SER A 547 14.08 7.75 -5.33
N ARG A 548 13.07 8.27 -4.62
CA ARG A 548 13.12 9.56 -3.96
C ARG A 548 14.15 9.67 -2.84
N ASN A 549 14.50 8.56 -2.20
CA ASN A 549 15.42 8.52 -1.07
C ASN A 549 16.88 8.21 -1.48
N ILE A 550 17.17 8.13 -2.77
CA ILE A 550 18.54 7.91 -3.25
C ILE A 550 19.34 9.20 -3.04
N GLU A 551 20.42 9.12 -2.31
CA GLU A 551 21.36 10.22 -2.11
C GLU A 551 22.30 10.39 -3.32
N THR A 552 23.16 11.40 -3.33
CA THR A 552 23.97 11.72 -4.51
C THR A 552 25.45 11.92 -4.17
N SER A 553 25.88 11.46 -2.99
CA SER A 553 27.17 11.82 -2.41
C SER A 553 28.28 10.76 -2.59
N THR A 554 27.91 9.49 -2.80
CA THR A 554 28.87 8.38 -2.81
C THR A 554 28.84 7.57 -4.11
N ASN A 555 29.84 6.68 -4.31
CA ASN A 555 29.84 5.72 -5.42
C ASN A 555 28.69 4.70 -5.28
N GLN A 556 28.30 4.37 -4.05
CA GLN A 556 27.16 3.48 -3.80
C GLN A 556 25.86 4.15 -4.26
N ASP A 557 25.66 5.43 -3.97
CA ASP A 557 24.49 6.19 -4.46
C ASP A 557 24.41 6.17 -6.00
N ALA A 558 25.57 6.19 -6.69
CA ALA A 558 25.61 6.07 -8.15
C ALA A 558 25.16 4.69 -8.65
N ASN A 559 25.51 3.62 -7.92
CA ASN A 559 25.02 2.26 -8.20
C ASN A 559 23.53 2.15 -7.93
N ASP A 560 23.04 2.64 -6.79
CA ASP A 560 21.62 2.63 -6.42
C ASP A 560 20.78 3.39 -7.44
N LYS A 561 21.25 4.54 -7.89
CA LYS A 561 20.63 5.29 -8.98
C LYS A 561 20.57 4.49 -10.28
N SER A 562 21.60 3.71 -10.59
CA SER A 562 21.63 2.88 -11.79
C SER A 562 20.71 1.65 -11.68
N LEU A 563 20.65 1.02 -10.51
CA LEU A 563 19.75 -0.09 -10.21
C LEU A 563 18.27 0.32 -10.18
N ALA A 564 17.97 1.57 -9.78
CA ALA A 564 16.63 2.12 -9.72
C ALA A 564 16.05 2.56 -11.09
N VAL A 565 16.83 2.44 -12.17
CA VAL A 565 16.33 2.71 -13.51
C VAL A 565 15.25 1.71 -13.88
N MET A 566 14.12 2.21 -14.31
CA MET A 566 12.98 1.39 -14.73
C MET A 566 13.27 0.63 -16.03
N PRO A 567 12.53 -0.45 -16.32
CA PRO A 567 12.71 -1.24 -17.55
C PRO A 567 12.60 -0.39 -18.82
N GLY A 568 13.38 -0.73 -19.82
CA GLY A 568 13.28 -0.19 -21.16
C GLY A 568 12.08 -0.75 -21.92
N ARG A 569 12.17 -0.84 -23.24
CA ARG A 569 11.10 -1.40 -24.07
C ARG A 569 10.84 -2.87 -23.73
N THR A 570 9.59 -3.21 -23.48
CA THR A 570 9.16 -4.57 -23.15
C THR A 570 7.98 -5.01 -24.01
N TRP A 571 7.83 -6.32 -24.16
CA TRP A 571 6.81 -6.95 -24.99
C TRP A 571 6.00 -7.93 -24.18
N GLN A 572 4.71 -7.95 -24.43
CA GLN A 572 3.81 -8.93 -23.83
C GLN A 572 2.96 -9.60 -24.93
N LEU A 573 2.76 -10.90 -24.81
CA LEU A 573 1.84 -11.65 -25.65
C LEU A 573 1.05 -12.63 -24.77
N GLY A 574 -0.24 -12.70 -24.98
CA GLY A 574 -1.15 -13.60 -24.28
C GLY A 574 -2.18 -14.23 -25.20
N VAL A 575 -2.62 -15.41 -24.83
CA VAL A 575 -3.69 -16.17 -25.48
C VAL A 575 -4.74 -16.53 -24.43
N ASN A 576 -5.99 -16.20 -24.70
CA ASN A 576 -7.13 -16.62 -23.90
C ASN A 576 -7.97 -17.59 -24.71
N VAL A 577 -8.34 -18.71 -24.11
CA VAL A 577 -9.18 -19.73 -24.73
C VAL A 577 -10.36 -20.02 -23.81
N ASP A 578 -11.57 -19.88 -24.34
CA ASP A 578 -12.83 -20.21 -23.67
C ASP A 578 -13.37 -21.54 -24.22
N PHE A 579 -13.73 -22.47 -23.35
CA PHE A 579 -14.20 -23.82 -23.70
C PHE A 579 -15.70 -24.00 -23.50
#